data_db1d7d284ec3146dfc49a98539c04544
#
_entry.id   db1d7d284ec3146dfc49a98539c04544
#
_cell.length_a   1.000
_cell.length_b   1.000
_cell.length_c   1.000
_cell.angle_alpha   90.00
_cell.angle_beta   90.00
_cell.angle_gamma   90.00
#
_symmetry.space_group_name_H-M   'P 1'
#
loop_
_entity.id
_entity.type
_entity.pdbx_description
1 polymer ?
#
loop_
_entity_poly.entity_id
_entity_poly.type
_entity_poly.pdbx_seq_one_letter_code
_entity_poly.pdbx_strand_id
1 'polypeptide(L)'
;MERRRSRRVGREIVVSWQNGQEHSRGATCDISDHGAFVRSGEAVPVNSIVDFEIDPGRGREKVLCRAQVVWINVGQLEGYPPGFGIEFVDGKEKLKGIVFELSGGGLEGY
;
A
#
# COMPACT_ATOMS: atom_id res chain seq x y z
N MET A 1 5.86 22.65 0.81
CA MET A 1 4.60 22.02 0.74
C MET A 1 4.61 20.84 -0.20
N GLU A 2 4.07 19.81 0.28
CA GLU A 2 4.12 18.59 -0.46
C GLU A 2 3.09 18.54 -1.56
N ARG A 3 3.47 17.96 -2.66
CA ARG A 3 2.56 17.81 -3.77
C ARG A 3 2.42 16.39 -4.14
N ARG A 4 1.22 15.95 -4.19
CA ARG A 4 0.98 14.59 -4.59
C ARG A 4 0.90 14.51 -6.09
N ARG A 5 1.69 13.63 -6.64
CA ARG A 5 1.66 13.43 -8.06
C ARG A 5 0.62 12.45 -8.46
N SER A 6 0.18 11.64 -7.54
CA SER A 6 -0.81 10.62 -7.85
C SER A 6 -1.91 10.69 -6.82
N ARG A 7 -3.07 10.22 -7.23
CA ARG A 7 -4.22 10.21 -6.36
C ARG A 7 -4.04 9.20 -5.26
N ARG A 8 -4.39 9.58 -4.06
CA ARG A 8 -4.42 8.68 -2.93
C ARG A 8 -5.85 8.36 -2.58
N VAL A 9 -6.08 7.10 -2.27
CA VAL A 9 -7.39 6.63 -1.89
C VAL A 9 -7.32 6.11 -0.47
N GLY A 10 -8.15 6.68 0.41
CA GLY A 10 -8.23 6.23 1.78
C GLY A 10 -9.09 5.00 1.85
N ARG A 11 -8.49 3.85 1.65
CA ARG A 11 -9.20 2.59 1.58
C ARG A 11 -8.46 1.50 2.27
N GLU A 12 -9.24 0.66 2.92
CA GLU A 12 -8.70 -0.51 3.59
C GLU A 12 -8.68 -1.65 2.60
N ILE A 13 -7.50 -2.04 2.18
CA ILE A 13 -7.32 -3.13 1.23
C ILE A 13 -6.42 -4.15 1.87
N VAL A 14 -6.80 -5.40 1.79
CA VAL A 14 -6.00 -6.47 2.38
C VAL A 14 -4.71 -6.63 1.61
N VAL A 15 -3.62 -6.68 2.34
CA VAL A 15 -2.32 -6.88 1.73
C VAL A 15 -1.56 -7.93 2.52
N SER A 16 -0.61 -8.55 1.88
CA SER A 16 0.31 -9.45 2.56
C SER A 16 1.69 -9.21 2.01
N TRP A 17 2.69 -9.56 2.80
CA TRP A 17 4.06 -9.36 2.36
C TRP A 17 4.92 -10.43 2.94
N GLN A 18 6.04 -10.65 2.27
CA GLN A 18 6.98 -11.64 2.68
C GLN A 18 8.35 -11.01 2.79
N ASN A 19 8.96 -11.18 3.93
CA ASN A 19 10.28 -10.67 4.21
C ASN A 19 11.13 -11.87 4.61
N GLY A 20 11.89 -12.41 3.66
CA GLY A 20 12.58 -13.65 3.90
C GLY A 20 11.58 -14.78 4.03
N GLN A 21 11.60 -15.44 5.16
CA GLN A 21 10.65 -16.53 5.40
C GLN A 21 9.43 -16.09 6.20
N GLU A 22 9.42 -14.85 6.63
CA GLU A 22 8.30 -14.30 7.37
C GLU A 22 7.20 -13.91 6.42
N HIS A 23 5.98 -14.29 6.75
CA HIS A 23 4.83 -13.98 5.94
C HIS A 23 3.81 -13.26 6.82
N SER A 24 3.40 -12.08 6.43
CA SER A 24 2.55 -11.25 7.27
C SER A 24 1.41 -10.67 6.46
N ARG A 25 0.39 -10.21 7.17
CA ARG A 25 -0.79 -9.63 6.55
C ARG A 25 -1.16 -8.34 7.28
N GLY A 26 -1.80 -7.47 6.55
CA GLY A 26 -2.30 -6.24 7.11
C GLY A 26 -3.29 -5.61 6.15
N ALA A 27 -3.50 -4.33 6.33
CA ALA A 27 -4.42 -3.60 5.46
C ALA A 27 -3.88 -2.20 5.24
N THR A 28 -4.17 -1.66 4.08
CA THR A 28 -3.77 -0.28 3.80
C THR A 28 -4.68 0.68 4.51
N CYS A 29 -4.16 1.86 4.84
CA CYS A 29 -4.98 2.98 5.24
C CYS A 29 -5.22 3.88 4.05
N ASP A 30 -4.21 4.00 3.20
CA ASP A 30 -4.36 4.70 1.93
C ASP A 30 -3.42 4.06 0.94
N ILE A 31 -3.66 4.31 -0.33
CA ILE A 31 -2.87 3.71 -1.39
C ILE A 31 -2.90 4.62 -2.60
N SER A 32 -1.78 4.66 -3.31
CA SER A 32 -1.67 5.32 -4.60
C SER A 32 -0.86 4.40 -5.51
N ASP A 33 -0.63 4.83 -6.73
CA ASP A 33 0.19 4.00 -7.61
C ASP A 33 1.68 4.07 -7.27
N HIS A 34 2.06 4.94 -6.34
CA HIS A 34 3.46 5.04 -5.91
C HIS A 34 3.73 4.33 -4.61
N GLY A 35 2.76 4.28 -3.73
CA GLY A 35 2.99 3.69 -2.43
C GLY A 35 1.72 3.60 -1.62
N ALA A 36 1.90 3.21 -0.36
CA ALA A 36 0.78 3.01 0.54
C ALA A 36 1.27 3.08 1.96
N PHE A 37 0.34 3.33 2.87
CA PHE A 37 0.61 3.12 4.29
C PHE A 37 -0.11 1.86 4.71
N VAL A 38 0.62 0.95 5.33
CA VAL A 38 0.12 -0.36 5.72
C VAL A 38 0.01 -0.42 7.23
N ARG A 39 -1.20 -0.66 7.70
CA ARG A 39 -1.44 -0.83 9.13
C ARG A 39 -1.03 -2.24 9.54
N SER A 40 -0.14 -2.34 10.50
CA SER A 40 0.37 -3.62 10.94
C SER A 40 0.99 -3.48 12.31
N GLY A 41 0.84 -4.52 13.12
CA GLY A 41 1.51 -4.56 14.40
C GLY A 41 2.90 -5.16 14.33
N GLU A 42 3.33 -5.56 13.14
CA GLU A 42 4.63 -6.20 12.99
C GLU A 42 5.64 -5.23 12.43
N ALA A 43 6.84 -5.34 12.90
CA ALA A 43 7.91 -4.46 12.47
C ALA A 43 8.56 -5.00 11.20
N VAL A 44 8.80 -4.10 10.26
CA VAL A 44 9.55 -4.43 9.06
C VAL A 44 10.64 -3.37 8.97
N PRO A 45 11.90 -3.77 8.84
CA PRO A 45 12.97 -2.77 8.85
C PRO A 45 12.85 -1.78 7.71
N VAL A 46 13.15 -0.53 8.01
CA VAL A 46 13.21 0.51 6.99
C VAL A 46 14.26 0.11 5.95
N ASN A 47 13.95 0.40 4.70
CA ASN A 47 14.79 0.11 3.54
C ASN A 47 14.77 -1.34 3.10
N SER A 48 14.05 -2.21 3.80
CA SER A 48 13.92 -3.57 3.27
C SER A 48 12.98 -3.57 2.07
N ILE A 49 13.23 -4.49 1.17
CA ILE A 49 12.38 -4.70 0.00
C ILE A 49 11.67 -6.01 0.22
N VAL A 50 10.36 -5.96 0.14
CA VAL A 50 9.53 -7.11 0.43
C VAL A 50 8.68 -7.47 -0.78
N ASP A 51 8.36 -8.73 -0.89
CA ASP A 51 7.39 -9.18 -1.88
C ASP A 51 6.02 -8.87 -1.33
N PHE A 52 5.24 -8.15 -2.10
CA PHE A 52 3.99 -7.57 -1.64
C PHE A 52 2.84 -8.05 -2.52
N GLU A 53 1.75 -8.42 -1.89
CA GLU A 53 0.58 -8.87 -2.60
C GLU A 53 -0.61 -8.02 -2.17
N ILE A 54 -1.32 -7.49 -3.13
CA ILE A 54 -2.47 -6.64 -2.88
C ILE A 54 -3.71 -7.39 -3.36
N ASP A 55 -4.68 -7.51 -2.48
CA ASP A 55 -5.93 -8.19 -2.81
C ASP A 55 -7.03 -7.15 -2.94
N PRO A 56 -7.38 -6.75 -4.16
CA PRO A 56 -8.40 -5.72 -4.33
C PRO A 56 -9.81 -6.22 -4.04
N GLY A 57 -9.98 -7.52 -3.90
CA GLY A 57 -11.29 -8.05 -3.59
C GLY A 57 -12.20 -8.13 -4.79
N ARG A 58 -13.43 -8.53 -4.54
CA ARG A 58 -14.47 -8.58 -5.57
C ARG A 58 -14.13 -9.46 -6.75
N GLY A 59 -13.40 -10.53 -6.49
CA GLY A 59 -13.05 -11.46 -7.55
C GLY A 59 -11.96 -10.97 -8.49
N ARG A 60 -11.33 -9.84 -8.19
CA ARG A 60 -10.26 -9.35 -9.03
C ARG A 60 -8.96 -10.06 -8.72
N GLU A 61 -8.10 -10.04 -9.71
CA GLU A 61 -6.79 -10.64 -9.55
C GLU A 61 -5.98 -9.91 -8.53
N LYS A 62 -5.24 -10.66 -7.73
CA LYS A 62 -4.30 -10.06 -6.81
C LYS A 62 -3.13 -9.49 -7.59
N VAL A 63 -2.55 -8.43 -7.06
CA VAL A 63 -1.39 -7.81 -7.69
C VAL A 63 -0.16 -8.15 -6.88
N LEU A 64 0.82 -8.73 -7.55
CA LEU A 64 2.09 -9.06 -6.94
C LEU A 64 3.11 -8.03 -7.38
N CYS A 65 3.81 -7.48 -6.42
CA CYS A 65 4.81 -6.47 -6.72
C CYS A 65 5.84 -6.47 -5.61
N ARG A 66 6.86 -5.66 -5.77
CA ARG A 66 7.84 -5.47 -4.72
C ARG A 66 7.72 -4.06 -4.21
N ALA A 67 7.97 -3.91 -2.92
CA ALA A 67 7.85 -2.62 -2.28
C ALA A 67 8.99 -2.42 -1.32
N GLN A 68 9.39 -1.17 -1.17
CA GLN A 68 10.44 -0.82 -0.22
C GLN A 68 9.81 -0.11 0.95
N VAL A 69 10.19 -0.51 2.14
CA VAL A 69 9.72 0.14 3.36
C VAL A 69 10.50 1.42 3.53
N VAL A 70 9.81 2.55 3.55
CA VAL A 70 10.48 3.85 3.58
C VAL A 70 10.33 4.56 4.91
N TRP A 71 9.35 4.19 5.74
CA TRP A 71 9.28 4.74 7.09
C TRP A 71 8.38 3.86 7.94
N ILE A 72 8.53 3.98 9.25
CA ILE A 72 7.81 3.16 10.20
C ILE A 72 7.16 4.07 11.24
N ASN A 73 5.93 3.73 11.60
CA ASN A 73 5.25 4.37 12.71
C ASN A 73 4.98 3.30 13.76
N VAL A 74 5.55 3.49 14.94
CA VAL A 74 5.38 2.52 16.03
C VAL A 74 4.26 2.94 16.97
N GLY A 75 3.35 3.78 16.48
CA GLY A 75 2.23 4.18 17.28
C GLY A 75 2.43 5.49 18.01
N GLN A 76 3.50 6.20 17.71
CA GLN A 76 3.79 7.44 18.39
C GLN A 76 3.28 8.66 17.65
N LEU A 77 3.00 8.51 16.36
CA LEU A 77 2.54 9.63 15.58
C LEU A 77 1.04 9.72 15.68
N GLU A 78 0.59 10.84 16.24
CA GLU A 78 -0.82 11.02 16.45
C GLU A 78 -1.58 11.03 15.14
N GLY A 79 -2.71 10.34 15.12
CA GLY A 79 -3.51 10.27 13.91
C GLY A 79 -3.17 9.13 12.98
N TYR A 80 -2.11 8.39 13.31
CA TYR A 80 -1.72 7.23 12.51
C TYR A 80 -1.67 5.99 13.37
N PRO A 81 -2.21 4.87 12.89
CA PRO A 81 -2.02 3.61 13.59
C PRO A 81 -0.59 3.11 13.40
N PRO A 82 -0.18 2.14 14.19
CA PRO A 82 1.11 1.51 13.94
C PRO A 82 1.14 0.88 12.56
N GLY A 83 2.28 0.98 11.91
CA GLY A 83 2.42 0.43 10.57
C GLY A 83 3.64 0.98 9.89
N PHE A 84 3.63 0.90 8.56
CA PHE A 84 4.78 1.37 7.80
C PHE A 84 4.34 1.87 6.44
N GLY A 85 5.13 2.80 5.93
CA GLY A 85 4.91 3.33 4.60
C GLY A 85 5.80 2.61 3.61
N ILE A 86 5.28 2.36 2.43
CA ILE A 86 6.02 1.69 1.37
C ILE A 86 5.96 2.49 0.09
N GLU A 87 6.98 2.27 -0.73
CA GLU A 87 7.01 2.74 -2.10
C GLU A 87 7.08 1.51 -2.99
N PHE A 88 6.26 1.49 -4.01
CA PHE A 88 6.27 0.35 -4.94
C PHE A 88 7.48 0.44 -5.84
N VAL A 89 8.19 -0.66 -5.94
CA VAL A 89 9.37 -0.74 -6.78
C VAL A 89 8.97 -1.11 -8.20
N ASP A 90 7.95 -1.95 -8.33
CA ASP A 90 7.46 -2.36 -9.64
C ASP A 90 5.95 -2.54 -9.56
N GLY A 91 5.34 -2.94 -10.67
CA GLY A 91 3.90 -3.18 -10.69
C GLY A 91 3.06 -1.93 -10.77
N LYS A 92 3.65 -0.79 -11.06
CA LYS A 92 2.91 0.46 -11.01
C LYS A 92 1.78 0.55 -12.02
N GLU A 93 1.93 -0.11 -13.15
CA GLU A 93 0.87 -0.08 -14.16
C GLU A 93 -0.40 -0.72 -13.66
N LYS A 94 -0.26 -1.88 -13.02
CA LYS A 94 -1.43 -2.55 -12.47
C LYS A 94 -2.01 -1.77 -11.31
N LEU A 95 -1.13 -1.13 -10.53
CA LEU A 95 -1.59 -0.36 -9.38
C LEU A 95 -2.36 0.87 -9.81
N LYS A 96 -1.99 1.48 -10.91
CA LYS A 96 -2.75 2.60 -11.43
C LYS A 96 -4.18 2.20 -11.73
N GLY A 97 -4.36 1.03 -12.33
CA GLY A 97 -5.68 0.54 -12.64
C GLY A 97 -6.51 0.31 -11.39
N ILE A 98 -5.89 -0.26 -10.38
CA ILE A 98 -6.60 -0.51 -9.13
C ILE A 98 -6.99 0.78 -8.46
N VAL A 99 -6.07 1.72 -8.37
CA VAL A 99 -6.36 3.01 -7.72
C VAL A 99 -7.46 3.73 -8.49
N PHE A 100 -7.40 3.69 -9.82
CA PHE A 100 -8.41 4.30 -10.64
C PHE A 100 -9.79 3.74 -10.33
N GLU A 101 -9.90 2.42 -10.22
CA GLU A 101 -11.18 1.80 -9.92
C GLU A 101 -11.65 2.10 -8.53
N LEU A 102 -10.74 2.12 -7.57
CA LEU A 102 -11.09 2.39 -6.20
C LEU A 102 -11.55 3.82 -5.99
N SER A 103 -11.13 4.72 -6.86
CA SER A 103 -11.53 6.11 -6.75
C SER A 103 -12.76 6.41 -7.57
N GLY A 104 -13.48 5.36 -8.01
CA GLY A 104 -14.71 5.57 -8.74
C GLY A 104 -14.56 5.47 -10.23
N GLY A 105 -13.39 5.06 -10.68
CA GLY A 105 -13.16 4.93 -12.11
C GLY A 105 -13.29 6.25 -12.80
N GLY A 106 -13.53 6.21 -14.06
CA GLY A 106 -13.69 7.42 -14.83
C GLY A 106 -15.02 8.08 -14.66
N LEU A 107 -15.89 7.46 -13.91
CA LEU A 107 -17.23 8.01 -13.73
C LEU A 107 -17.24 9.25 -12.91
N GLU A 108 -16.31 9.36 -12.03
CA GLU A 108 -16.29 10.48 -11.15
C GLU A 108 -16.03 11.72 -11.88
N GLY A 109 -15.37 11.61 -12.93
CA GLY A 109 -15.25 12.72 -13.79
C GLY A 109 -14.71 13.91 -13.12
N TYR A 110 -13.82 13.78 -12.34
CA TYR A 110 -13.31 14.99 -11.80
C TYR A 110 -11.86 15.07 -12.02
#